data_5368e9ef4616d85be8b6e9373cb58e8d
#
_entry.id   5368e9ef4616d85be8b6e9373cb58e8d
#
_cell.length_a   1.000
_cell.length_b   1.000
_cell.length_c   1.000
_cell.angle_alpha   90.00
_cell.angle_beta   90.00
_cell.angle_gamma   90.00
#
_symmetry.space_group_name_H-M   'P 1'
#
loop_
_entity.id
_entity.type
_entity.pdbx_description
1 polymer ?
#
loop_
_entity_poly.entity_id
_entity_poly.type
_entity_poly.pdbx_seq_one_letter_code
_entity_poly.pdbx_strand_id
1 'polypeptide(L)'
;MIFNRLSLFLTGLALILGLFVLQRVLTYHRSEFTHGILLCKNPDDLQYYEAEMELHYYIGIKEYVTEVFLPTELAYRPVTVRYLPDKPEKGRLYTVRDFWFLSALWLLLPTMVWGALVFTLLTENGRIQFGLAMRTKEKPNDKFS
;
A
#
# COMPACT_ATOMS: atom_id res chain seq x y z
N MET A 1 -5.50 -27.25 -17.92
CA MET A 1 -5.45 -25.82 -18.27
C MET A 1 -3.99 -25.38 -18.28
N ILE A 2 -3.45 -24.96 -19.41
CA ILE A 2 -2.03 -24.58 -19.54
C ILE A 2 -1.97 -23.06 -19.34
N PHE A 3 -1.52 -22.63 -18.18
CA PHE A 3 -1.27 -21.21 -17.94
C PHE A 3 0.09 -20.83 -18.51
N ASN A 4 0.09 -19.84 -19.39
CA ASN A 4 1.32 -19.23 -19.89
C ASN A 4 1.90 -18.33 -18.76
N ARG A 5 3.24 -18.17 -18.70
CA ARG A 5 3.94 -17.29 -17.73
C ARG A 5 3.29 -15.92 -17.62
N LEU A 6 3.03 -15.32 -18.77
CA LEU A 6 2.44 -14.00 -18.86
C LEU A 6 1.03 -13.97 -18.24
N SER A 7 0.20 -14.97 -18.56
CA SER A 7 -1.17 -15.05 -18.03
C SER A 7 -1.18 -15.17 -16.51
N LEU A 8 -0.32 -16.03 -15.94
CA LEU A 8 -0.22 -16.18 -14.49
C LEU A 8 0.27 -14.89 -13.81
N PHE A 9 1.29 -14.26 -14.38
CA PHE A 9 1.82 -12.99 -13.86
C PHE A 9 0.74 -11.91 -13.90
N LEU A 10 0.06 -11.73 -15.02
CA LEU A 10 -1.00 -10.72 -15.18
C LEU A 10 -2.20 -10.98 -14.26
N THR A 11 -2.59 -12.24 -14.06
CA THR A 11 -3.69 -12.58 -13.15
C THR A 11 -3.35 -12.21 -11.71
N GLY A 12 -2.16 -12.55 -11.24
CA GLY A 12 -1.72 -12.19 -9.90
C GLY A 12 -1.55 -10.68 -9.71
N LEU A 13 -1.01 -10.00 -10.71
CA LEU A 13 -0.91 -8.53 -10.71
C LEU A 13 -2.29 -7.88 -10.63
N ALA A 14 -3.26 -8.36 -11.43
CA ALA A 14 -4.63 -7.86 -11.40
C ALA A 14 -5.31 -8.08 -10.04
N LEU A 15 -5.06 -9.21 -9.38
CA LEU A 15 -5.57 -9.46 -8.03
C LEU A 15 -4.95 -8.50 -6.99
N ILE A 16 -3.63 -8.30 -7.02
CA ILE A 16 -2.93 -7.38 -6.11
C ILE A 16 -3.46 -5.96 -6.29
N LEU A 17 -3.56 -5.48 -7.53
CA LEU A 17 -4.09 -4.16 -7.83
C LEU A 17 -5.56 -4.02 -7.46
N GLY A 18 -6.38 -5.04 -7.75
CA GLY A 18 -7.80 -5.04 -7.43
C GLY A 18 -8.06 -4.96 -5.92
N LEU A 19 -7.34 -5.74 -5.13
CA LEU A 19 -7.43 -5.69 -3.67
C LEU A 19 -6.99 -4.33 -3.11
N PHE A 20 -5.92 -3.75 -3.66
CA PHE A 20 -5.45 -2.43 -3.26
C PHE A 20 -6.50 -1.35 -3.55
N VAL A 21 -7.02 -1.31 -4.78
CA VAL A 21 -8.03 -0.32 -5.16
C VAL A 21 -9.28 -0.48 -4.30
N LEU A 22 -9.75 -1.71 -4.10
CA LEU A 22 -10.90 -2.00 -3.24
C LEU A 22 -10.67 -1.49 -1.82
N GLN A 23 -9.53 -1.78 -1.22
CA GLN A 23 -9.19 -1.30 0.12
C GLN A 23 -9.18 0.24 0.18
N ARG A 24 -8.64 0.91 -0.83
CA ARG A 24 -8.59 2.38 -0.90
C ARG A 24 -9.95 3.01 -1.04
N VAL A 25 -10.79 2.46 -1.93
CA VAL A 25 -12.16 2.92 -2.11
C VAL A 25 -12.97 2.75 -0.83
N LEU A 26 -12.87 1.60 -0.17
CA LEU A 26 -13.56 1.38 1.12
C LEU A 26 -13.06 2.34 2.20
N THR A 27 -11.75 2.60 2.27
CA THR A 27 -11.19 3.55 3.23
C THR A 27 -11.66 4.97 2.94
N TYR A 28 -11.72 5.36 1.66
CA TYR A 28 -12.23 6.66 1.25
C TYR A 28 -13.70 6.85 1.64
N HIS A 29 -14.55 5.86 1.35
CA HIS A 29 -15.97 5.91 1.69
C HIS A 29 -16.26 5.93 3.20
N ARG A 30 -15.38 5.34 4.00
CA ARG A 30 -15.51 5.36 5.47
C ARG A 30 -14.92 6.62 6.11
N SER A 31 -14.19 7.41 5.36
CA SER A 31 -13.53 8.60 5.85
C SER A 31 -14.42 9.81 5.70
N GLU A 32 -14.35 10.71 6.66
CA GLU A 32 -14.92 12.04 6.57
C GLU A 32 -13.80 13.07 6.45
N PHE A 33 -14.16 14.25 5.95
CA PHE A 33 -13.22 15.33 5.68
C PHE A 33 -13.65 16.57 6.43
N THR A 34 -12.66 17.28 6.98
CA THR A 34 -12.85 18.56 7.60
C THR A 34 -11.70 19.51 7.23
N HIS A 35 -11.84 20.76 7.59
CA HIS A 35 -10.77 21.75 7.43
C HIS A 35 -9.94 21.85 8.70
N GLY A 36 -8.64 22.01 8.53
CA GLY A 36 -7.70 22.22 9.59
C GLY A 36 -6.69 23.29 9.23
N ILE A 37 -5.85 23.63 10.19
CA ILE A 37 -4.74 24.54 10.02
C ILE A 37 -3.48 23.91 10.62
N LEU A 38 -2.36 24.13 9.97
CA LEU A 38 -1.05 23.70 10.47
C LEU A 38 -0.38 24.86 11.21
N LEU A 39 -0.06 24.64 12.46
CA LEU A 39 0.67 25.60 13.28
C LEU A 39 2.07 25.04 13.56
N CYS A 40 3.10 25.87 13.39
CA CYS A 40 4.46 25.47 13.75
C CYS A 40 4.60 25.52 15.26
N LYS A 41 5.12 24.45 15.85
CA LYS A 41 5.32 24.32 17.30
C LYS A 41 6.37 25.32 17.81
N ASN A 42 7.46 25.48 17.05
CA ASN A 42 8.50 26.44 17.33
C ASN A 42 8.68 27.37 16.12
N PRO A 43 8.48 28.68 16.27
CA PRO A 43 8.66 29.63 15.16
C PRO A 43 10.06 29.61 14.53
N ASP A 44 11.08 29.30 15.33
CA ASP A 44 12.47 29.21 14.86
C ASP A 44 12.72 28.07 13.89
N ASP A 45 11.86 27.03 13.91
CA ASP A 45 11.96 25.88 13.03
C ASP A 45 11.49 26.20 11.60
N LEU A 46 10.82 27.33 11.37
CA LEU A 46 10.40 27.78 10.05
C LEU A 46 11.56 28.06 9.08
N GLN A 47 12.78 28.19 9.59
CA GLN A 47 13.98 28.32 8.75
C GLN A 47 14.44 26.99 8.13
N TYR A 48 13.96 25.86 8.63
CA TYR A 48 14.27 24.55 8.09
C TYR A 48 13.26 24.13 7.02
N TYR A 49 13.64 23.17 6.20
CA TYR A 49 12.77 22.64 5.13
C TYR A 49 11.55 21.90 5.70
N GLU A 50 11.74 21.20 6.82
CA GLU A 50 10.70 20.46 7.53
C GLU A 50 10.73 20.81 9.02
N ALA A 51 9.56 20.87 9.62
CA ALA A 51 9.40 21.16 11.04
C ALA A 51 8.29 20.33 11.67
N GLU A 52 8.34 20.20 12.99
CA GLU A 52 7.27 19.66 13.79
C GLU A 52 6.12 20.67 13.86
N MET A 53 4.95 20.25 13.36
CA MET A 53 3.76 21.07 13.29
C MET A 53 2.61 20.44 14.06
N GLU A 54 1.73 21.27 14.56
CA GLU A 54 0.46 20.85 15.13
C GLU A 54 -0.65 21.05 14.09
N LEU A 55 -1.33 19.96 13.76
CA LEU A 55 -2.50 19.98 12.90
C LEU A 55 -3.74 20.17 13.77
N HIS A 56 -4.31 21.35 13.74
CA HIS A 56 -5.55 21.70 14.43
C HIS A 56 -6.73 21.53 13.48
N TYR A 57 -7.74 20.78 13.87
CA TYR A 57 -8.96 20.59 13.09
C TYR A 57 -10.18 20.43 13.98
N TYR A 58 -11.34 20.80 13.45
CA TYR A 58 -12.60 20.79 14.18
C TYR A 58 -13.56 19.77 13.61
N ILE A 59 -14.23 19.03 14.50
CA ILE A 59 -15.34 18.14 14.15
C ILE A 59 -16.53 18.59 15.00
N GLY A 60 -17.48 19.27 14.35
CA GLY A 60 -18.52 19.98 15.08
C GLY A 60 -17.94 21.11 15.91
N ILE A 61 -18.12 21.04 17.23
CA ILE A 61 -17.62 22.04 18.19
C ILE A 61 -16.32 21.60 18.91
N LYS A 62 -15.85 20.38 18.65
CA LYS A 62 -14.68 19.81 19.32
C LYS A 62 -13.43 20.00 18.47
N GLU A 63 -12.40 20.53 19.11
CA GLU A 63 -11.07 20.67 18.54
C GLU A 63 -10.24 19.41 18.78
N TYR A 64 -9.50 19.00 17.76
CA TYR A 64 -8.51 17.93 17.81
C TYR A 64 -7.17 18.47 17.34
N VAL A 65 -6.11 18.03 18.01
CA VAL A 65 -4.73 18.42 17.69
C VAL A 65 -3.91 17.16 17.48
N THR A 66 -3.18 17.13 16.38
CA THR A 66 -2.28 16.00 16.05
C THR A 66 -0.93 16.54 15.64
N GLU A 67 0.14 16.01 16.22
CA GLU A 67 1.50 16.36 15.82
C GLU A 67 1.85 15.67 14.49
N VAL A 68 2.44 16.43 13.57
CA VAL A 68 2.85 15.97 12.24
C VAL A 68 4.19 16.61 11.87
N PHE A 69 5.00 15.88 11.13
CA PHE A 69 6.26 16.37 10.60
C PHE A 69 6.11 16.64 9.11
N LEU A 70 6.14 17.91 8.72
CA LEU A 70 5.79 18.35 7.37
C LEU A 70 6.69 19.50 6.89
N PRO A 71 6.74 19.73 5.54
CA PRO A 71 7.42 20.90 4.99
C PRO A 71 6.87 22.21 5.54
N THR A 72 7.76 23.12 5.91
CA THR A 72 7.42 24.40 6.50
C THR A 72 6.59 25.32 5.59
N GLU A 73 6.61 25.08 4.29
CA GLU A 73 5.77 25.78 3.32
C GLU A 73 4.26 25.63 3.57
N LEU A 74 3.87 24.58 4.29
CA LEU A 74 2.47 24.30 4.63
C LEU A 74 2.02 24.98 5.93
N ALA A 75 2.96 25.58 6.68
CA ALA A 75 2.63 26.27 7.93
C ALA A 75 1.64 27.42 7.70
N TYR A 76 0.70 27.55 8.63
CA TYR A 76 -0.34 28.58 8.62
C TYR A 76 -1.27 28.57 7.39
N ARG A 77 -1.30 27.47 6.64
CA ARG A 77 -2.22 27.30 5.51
C ARG A 77 -3.42 26.44 5.89
N PRO A 78 -4.60 26.74 5.33
CA PRO A 78 -5.74 25.85 5.48
C PRO A 78 -5.47 24.55 4.73
N VAL A 79 -5.75 23.44 5.40
CA VAL A 79 -5.51 22.11 4.87
C VAL A 79 -6.78 21.27 5.02
N THR A 80 -6.90 20.25 4.17
CA THR A 80 -7.96 19.26 4.31
C THR A 80 -7.48 18.12 5.19
N VAL A 81 -8.26 17.80 6.20
CA VAL A 81 -7.99 16.71 7.15
C VAL A 81 -8.97 15.59 6.88
N ARG A 82 -8.45 14.39 6.74
CA ARG A 82 -9.23 13.17 6.65
C ARG A 82 -9.20 12.45 7.99
N TYR A 83 -10.36 12.08 8.49
CA TYR A 83 -10.49 11.31 9.72
C TYR A 83 -11.49 10.15 9.55
N LEU A 84 -11.41 9.20 10.46
CA LEU A 84 -12.41 8.14 10.57
C LEU A 84 -13.39 8.52 11.67
N PRO A 85 -14.72 8.42 11.46
CA PRO A 85 -15.72 8.74 12.47
C PRO A 85 -15.53 7.99 13.79
N ASP A 86 -15.04 6.75 13.71
CA ASP A 86 -14.76 5.90 14.87
C ASP A 86 -13.53 6.33 15.69
N LYS A 87 -12.62 7.10 15.07
CA LYS A 87 -11.34 7.55 15.66
C LYS A 87 -11.02 8.97 15.21
N PRO A 88 -11.83 9.94 15.62
CA PRO A 88 -11.69 11.32 15.16
C PRO A 88 -10.36 11.96 15.58
N GLU A 89 -9.75 11.50 16.67
CA GLU A 89 -8.44 11.97 17.16
C GLU A 89 -7.26 11.61 16.24
N LYS A 90 -7.46 10.67 15.31
CA LYS A 90 -6.45 10.23 14.35
C LYS A 90 -6.61 10.87 12.98
N GLY A 91 -6.98 12.13 12.95
CA GLY A 91 -7.03 12.91 11.71
C GLY A 91 -5.66 13.00 11.05
N ARG A 92 -5.62 12.95 9.73
CA ARG A 92 -4.41 13.06 8.92
C ARG A 92 -4.60 14.07 7.80
N LEU A 93 -3.55 14.75 7.46
CA LEU A 93 -3.53 15.59 6.28
C LEU A 93 -3.96 14.78 5.06
N TYR A 94 -4.91 15.29 4.30
CA TYR A 94 -5.35 14.67 3.06
C TYR A 94 -4.80 15.40 1.86
N THR A 95 -4.01 14.69 1.09
CA THR A 95 -3.65 15.07 -0.28
C THR A 95 -3.94 13.90 -1.19
N VAL A 96 -4.42 14.17 -2.39
CA VAL A 96 -4.69 13.10 -3.38
C VAL A 96 -3.41 12.32 -3.68
N ARG A 97 -2.29 13.03 -3.77
CA ARG A 97 -0.98 12.44 -4.00
C ARG A 97 -0.60 11.43 -2.90
N ASP A 98 -0.70 11.82 -1.63
CA ASP A 98 -0.25 10.97 -0.53
C ASP A 98 -1.22 9.80 -0.32
N PHE A 99 -2.50 10.05 -0.51
CA PHE A 99 -3.51 9.00 -0.35
C PHE A 99 -3.38 7.91 -1.39
N TRP A 100 -3.16 8.25 -2.65
CA TRP A 100 -3.12 7.28 -3.74
C TRP A 100 -1.69 6.86 -4.09
N PHE A 101 -0.81 7.83 -4.32
CA PHE A 101 0.51 7.59 -4.91
C PHE A 101 1.50 6.98 -3.91
N LEU A 102 1.69 7.60 -2.74
CA LEU A 102 2.60 7.06 -1.73
C LEU A 102 2.16 5.68 -1.24
N SER A 103 0.84 5.47 -1.16
CA SER A 103 0.32 4.17 -0.79
C SER A 103 0.53 3.11 -1.87
N ALA A 104 0.55 3.50 -3.16
CA ALA A 104 0.84 2.60 -4.26
C ALA A 104 2.30 2.10 -4.24
N LEU A 105 3.24 2.84 -3.63
CA LEU A 105 4.62 2.37 -3.47
C LEU A 105 4.71 1.08 -2.66
N TRP A 106 3.81 0.86 -1.71
CA TRP A 106 3.74 -0.39 -0.95
C TRP A 106 3.36 -1.61 -1.80
N LEU A 107 2.82 -1.39 -3.02
CA LEU A 107 2.55 -2.46 -3.97
C LEU A 107 3.81 -3.02 -4.62
N LEU A 108 4.90 -2.27 -4.62
CA LEU A 108 6.17 -2.74 -5.21
C LEU A 108 6.63 -4.04 -4.57
N LEU A 109 6.56 -4.13 -3.23
CA LEU A 109 7.03 -5.30 -2.50
C LEU A 109 6.23 -6.57 -2.86
N PRO A 110 4.89 -6.61 -2.74
CA PRO A 110 4.12 -7.79 -3.11
C PRO A 110 4.22 -8.10 -4.61
N THR A 111 4.36 -7.09 -5.47
CA THR A 111 4.53 -7.30 -6.91
C THR A 111 5.90 -7.93 -7.22
N MET A 112 6.97 -7.48 -6.56
CA MET A 112 8.30 -8.09 -6.71
C MET A 112 8.33 -9.53 -6.21
N VAL A 113 7.74 -9.79 -5.04
CA VAL A 113 7.62 -11.15 -4.48
C VAL A 113 6.85 -12.04 -5.43
N TRP A 114 5.70 -11.57 -5.93
CA TRP A 114 4.90 -12.31 -6.91
C TRP A 114 5.66 -12.60 -8.20
N GLY A 115 6.35 -11.58 -8.75
CA GLY A 115 7.18 -11.74 -9.94
C GLY A 115 8.30 -12.76 -9.76
N ALA A 116 9.01 -12.71 -8.64
CA ALA A 116 10.05 -13.68 -8.30
C ALA A 116 9.49 -15.10 -8.18
N LEU A 117 8.33 -15.25 -7.53
CA LEU A 117 7.66 -16.53 -7.33
C LEU A 117 7.23 -17.13 -8.66
N VAL A 118 6.63 -16.34 -9.56
CA VAL A 118 6.27 -16.77 -10.91
C VAL A 118 7.51 -17.18 -11.71
N PHE A 119 8.60 -16.43 -11.59
CA PHE A 119 9.85 -16.74 -12.28
C PHE A 119 10.48 -18.03 -11.79
N THR A 120 10.49 -18.29 -10.48
CA THR A 120 11.12 -19.48 -9.88
C THR A 120 10.28 -20.75 -10.05
N LEU A 121 8.95 -20.64 -10.03
CA LEU A 121 8.05 -21.81 -10.16
C LEU A 121 7.84 -22.28 -11.59
N LEU A 122 8.23 -21.49 -12.58
CA LEU A 122 8.05 -21.84 -13.98
C LEU A 122 9.31 -22.51 -14.55
N THR A 123 9.13 -23.69 -15.07
CA THR A 123 10.18 -24.42 -15.79
C THR A 123 10.51 -23.78 -17.14
N GLU A 124 11.66 -24.16 -17.74
CA GLU A 124 12.15 -23.65 -19.04
C GLU A 124 11.09 -23.68 -20.16
N ASN A 125 10.14 -24.63 -20.10
CA ASN A 125 9.08 -24.76 -21.08
C ASN A 125 7.88 -23.83 -20.84
N GLY A 126 7.97 -22.89 -19.90
CA GLY A 126 6.89 -21.95 -19.59
C GLY A 126 5.65 -22.56 -18.94
N ARG A 127 5.76 -23.76 -18.42
CA ARG A 127 4.68 -24.50 -17.76
C ARG A 127 4.94 -24.54 -16.26
N ILE A 128 3.89 -24.40 -15.48
CA ILE A 128 3.95 -24.64 -14.04
C ILE A 128 3.91 -26.15 -13.85
N GLN A 129 4.97 -26.72 -13.32
CA GLN A 129 4.92 -28.07 -12.78
C GLN A 129 4.56 -27.97 -11.30
N PHE A 130 3.30 -28.23 -11.00
CA PHE A 130 2.94 -28.60 -9.62
C PHE A 130 3.49 -30.00 -9.40
N GLY A 131 4.76 -30.06 -9.01
CA GLY A 131 5.41 -31.29 -8.67
C GLY A 131 4.93 -31.79 -7.30
N LEU A 132 3.82 -32.44 -7.26
CA LEU A 132 3.74 -33.64 -6.47
C LEU A 132 4.69 -34.62 -7.16
N ALA A 133 5.93 -34.66 -6.69
CA ALA A 133 6.87 -35.69 -7.02
C ALA A 133 6.31 -37.02 -6.48
N MET A 134 5.35 -37.59 -7.15
CA MET A 134 5.17 -39.04 -7.12
C MET A 134 6.44 -39.62 -7.74
N ARG A 135 7.36 -39.94 -6.85
CA ARG A 135 8.54 -40.73 -7.11
C ARG A 135 8.05 -42.02 -7.77
N THR A 136 7.94 -42.01 -9.09
CA THR A 136 7.81 -43.22 -9.86
C THR A 136 9.05 -44.05 -9.56
N LYS A 137 8.87 -45.03 -8.68
CA LYS A 137 9.85 -46.08 -8.46
C LYS A 137 10.12 -46.71 -9.84
N GLU A 138 11.25 -46.35 -10.40
CA GLU A 138 11.82 -47.00 -11.55
C GLU A 138 12.02 -48.46 -11.15
N LYS A 139 11.26 -49.34 -11.77
CA LYS A 139 11.42 -50.79 -11.62
C LYS A 139 12.82 -51.11 -12.13
N PRO A 140 13.67 -51.78 -11.37
CA PRO A 140 14.93 -52.30 -11.91
C PRO A 140 14.63 -53.30 -12.98
N ASN A 141 15.19 -53.05 -14.14
CA ASN A 141 15.09 -53.90 -15.32
C ASN A 141 15.99 -55.13 -15.08
N ASP A 142 15.41 -56.23 -14.57
CA ASP A 142 16.06 -57.53 -14.54
C ASP A 142 16.16 -58.04 -15.96
N LYS A 143 17.29 -57.77 -16.61
CA LYS A 143 17.76 -58.54 -17.75
C LYS A 143 18.90 -59.41 -17.29
N PHE A 144 18.54 -60.60 -16.83
CA PHE A 144 19.42 -61.75 -16.85
C PHE A 144 18.66 -62.91 -17.54
N SER A 145 19.05 -63.24 -18.71
CA SER A 145 19.22 -64.51 -19.29
C SER A 145 19.75 -64.42 -20.69
#